data_911025824ba54efbbd495b0c4ab1105a
#
_entry.id   911025824ba54efbbd495b0c4ab1105a
#
_cell.length_a   1.000
_cell.length_b   1.000
_cell.length_c   1.000
_cell.angle_alpha   90.00
_cell.angle_beta   90.00
_cell.angle_gamma   90.00
#
_symmetry.space_group_name_H-M   'P 1'
#
loop_
_entity.id
_entity.type
_entity.pdbx_description
1 polymer ?
#
loop_
_entity_poly.entity_id
_entity_poly.type
_entity_poly.pdbx_seq_one_letter_code
_entity_poly.pdbx_strand_id
1 'polypeptide(L)'
;PSIAAVFTWDFLQYDLVLTITGSRVIPWTFPPDWSSPVLERLEWKTDVLEAFDASEQRGSLRLAPRKRWEFEAFFEGRVRRYAEAASWGWGARVWALPVWPDGAQLGAQLNAGALSVPITTTLRDYVAGGLAVIYTDPFAYEVAEIASVAAGSLTLARATTSTWPATAWIYPARLARIADRVALPRWSGQASGGRFAFELVAPVDYTPATGATTYRGRPVLTERPNWIGGYDLELSRKLAELDAMTGARVYDDESGIPAGRQRMRWTLTSRAEQDAYRRLLYALRGRRGSMWVPTWTDDLVLVATIASGASNFDAEWSGYTRQLDGDTGRRDVRIELANGAILYRRITGAVEVSATVERLSVDTAFSFTIQPADVVQVSFLTLARLDSDAIELAHWTGDVSESSTTWRSMQHEL
;
A
#
# COMPACT_ATOMS: atom_id res chain seq x y z
N PRO A 1 21.94 15.34 16.05
CA PRO A 1 21.80 16.16 17.26
C PRO A 1 21.39 17.58 16.88
N SER A 2 20.42 18.14 17.60
CA SER A 2 20.08 19.54 17.48
C SER A 2 21.25 20.40 17.98
N ILE A 3 21.55 21.46 17.27
CA ILE A 3 22.51 22.49 17.67
C ILE A 3 21.67 23.69 18.05
N ALA A 4 21.82 24.17 19.24
CA ALA A 4 21.27 25.44 19.68
C ALA A 4 22.39 26.19 20.43
N ALA A 5 22.77 27.35 19.96
CA ALA A 5 23.75 28.20 20.57
C ALA A 5 23.22 29.64 20.54
N VAL A 6 23.37 30.33 21.66
CA VAL A 6 23.07 31.75 21.80
C VAL A 6 24.37 32.46 22.13
N PHE A 7 24.76 33.39 21.29
CA PHE A 7 25.90 34.27 21.54
C PHE A 7 25.33 35.64 21.85
N THR A 8 25.68 36.17 22.99
CA THR A 8 25.31 37.52 23.40
C THR A 8 26.60 38.37 23.54
N TRP A 9 26.64 39.48 22.84
CA TRP A 9 27.65 40.49 22.98
C TRP A 9 27.03 41.68 23.73
N ASP A 10 27.54 41.94 24.90
CA ASP A 10 27.09 43.01 25.78
C ASP A 10 27.90 44.29 25.45
N PHE A 11 27.19 45.32 24.98
CA PHE A 11 27.72 46.64 24.71
C PHE A 11 27.12 47.65 25.68
N LEU A 12 27.83 48.69 26.01
CA LEU A 12 27.38 49.72 26.94
C LEU A 12 26.01 50.34 26.68
N GLN A 13 25.48 50.24 25.46
CA GLN A 13 24.21 50.83 25.05
C GLN A 13 23.22 49.84 24.50
N TYR A 14 23.62 48.62 24.09
CA TYR A 14 22.76 47.57 23.56
C TYR A 14 23.47 46.23 23.58
N ASP A 15 22.69 45.16 23.62
CA ASP A 15 23.16 43.79 23.47
C ASP A 15 22.91 43.31 22.08
N LEU A 16 23.87 42.63 21.46
CA LEU A 16 23.69 41.90 20.22
C LEU A 16 23.54 40.42 20.53
N VAL A 17 22.40 39.85 20.16
CA VAL A 17 22.12 38.43 20.38
C VAL A 17 22.09 37.71 19.04
N LEU A 18 22.96 36.72 18.87
CA LEU A 18 22.91 35.79 17.73
C LEU A 18 22.45 34.43 18.24
N THR A 19 21.30 33.99 17.77
CA THR A 19 20.78 32.63 18.01
C THR A 19 21.05 31.78 16.83
N ILE A 20 21.80 30.70 17.00
CA ILE A 20 22.07 29.70 15.99
C ILE A 20 21.29 28.43 16.37
N THR A 21 20.36 28.03 15.52
CA THR A 21 19.65 26.75 15.66
C THR A 21 19.87 25.90 14.43
N GLY A 22 19.99 24.61 14.60
CA GLY A 22 20.17 23.68 13.50
C GLY A 22 20.16 22.23 13.94
N SER A 23 20.13 21.34 12.99
CA SER A 23 20.32 19.92 13.25
C SER A 23 21.36 19.36 12.29
N ARG A 24 22.28 18.54 12.82
CA ARG A 24 23.21 17.80 11.99
C ARG A 24 22.55 16.50 11.59
N VAL A 25 22.35 16.32 10.28
CA VAL A 25 21.84 15.09 9.67
C VAL A 25 22.89 14.61 8.67
N ILE A 26 23.19 13.31 8.70
CA ILE A 26 24.08 12.66 7.72
C ILE A 26 23.22 11.84 6.77
N PRO A 27 23.41 11.94 5.43
CA PRO A 27 22.67 11.10 4.51
C PRO A 27 23.20 9.65 4.55
N TRP A 28 22.27 8.71 4.35
CA TRP A 28 22.62 7.33 4.08
C TRP A 28 22.97 7.22 2.58
N THR A 29 24.26 7.20 2.27
CA THR A 29 24.76 7.26 0.88
C THR A 29 25.03 5.90 0.26
N PHE A 30 24.59 4.82 0.90
CA PHE A 30 24.81 3.46 0.45
C PHE A 30 23.53 2.94 -0.21
N PRO A 31 23.50 2.86 -1.57
CA PRO A 31 22.29 2.45 -2.29
C PRO A 31 22.00 0.96 -2.07
N PRO A 32 20.74 0.55 -2.30
CA PRO A 32 20.41 -0.87 -2.43
C PRO A 32 21.17 -1.49 -3.61
N ASP A 33 21.49 -2.76 -3.50
CA ASP A 33 22.15 -3.49 -4.58
C ASP A 33 21.17 -4.00 -5.64
N TRP A 34 19.87 -3.86 -5.40
CA TRP A 34 18.78 -4.30 -6.28
C TRP A 34 18.79 -5.80 -6.63
N SER A 35 19.56 -6.60 -5.92
CA SER A 35 19.50 -8.07 -6.01
C SER A 35 18.22 -8.61 -5.37
N SER A 36 17.69 -7.85 -4.41
CA SER A 36 16.40 -8.02 -3.78
C SER A 36 15.60 -6.71 -3.85
N PRO A 37 14.27 -6.76 -3.74
CA PRO A 37 13.46 -5.54 -3.81
C PRO A 37 13.69 -4.65 -2.59
N VAL A 38 13.53 -3.33 -2.80
CA VAL A 38 13.43 -2.36 -1.71
C VAL A 38 12.02 -2.46 -1.14
N LEU A 39 11.90 -2.79 0.14
CA LEU A 39 10.62 -2.97 0.80
C LEU A 39 10.16 -1.67 1.44
N GLU A 40 8.96 -1.24 1.09
CA GLU A 40 8.22 -0.15 1.72
C GLU A 40 7.11 -0.76 2.57
N ARG A 41 7.19 -0.63 3.88
CA ARG A 41 6.17 -1.13 4.80
C ARG A 41 5.38 0.02 5.39
N LEU A 42 4.06 -0.04 5.23
CA LEU A 42 3.08 0.89 5.81
C LEU A 42 2.38 0.17 6.95
N GLU A 43 2.42 0.72 8.17
CA GLU A 43 1.86 0.08 9.35
C GLU A 43 0.88 1.02 10.06
N TRP A 44 -0.41 0.78 9.87
CA TRP A 44 -1.49 1.39 10.64
C TRP A 44 -1.60 0.75 12.02
N LYS A 45 -2.56 1.15 12.78
CA LYS A 45 -2.94 0.49 14.04
C LYS A 45 -4.43 0.67 14.25
N THR A 46 -5.15 -0.44 14.21
CA THR A 46 -6.59 -0.50 14.39
C THR A 46 -6.91 -1.30 15.63
N ASP A 47 -7.73 -0.75 16.50
CA ASP A 47 -8.37 -1.50 17.56
C ASP A 47 -9.62 -2.20 16.99
N VAL A 48 -9.74 -3.50 17.19
CA VAL A 48 -10.83 -4.32 16.67
C VAL A 48 -11.43 -5.09 17.84
N LEU A 49 -12.67 -4.75 18.17
CA LEU A 49 -13.50 -5.48 19.12
C LEU A 49 -14.42 -6.39 18.34
N GLU A 50 -14.24 -7.70 18.47
CA GLU A 50 -15.04 -8.73 17.79
C GLU A 50 -16.03 -9.34 18.79
N ALA A 51 -17.31 -9.37 18.43
CA ALA A 51 -18.36 -10.03 19.20
C ALA A 51 -18.42 -11.55 18.94
N PHE A 52 -19.27 -12.27 19.66
CA PHE A 52 -19.42 -13.71 19.49
C PHE A 52 -19.90 -14.10 18.10
N ASP A 53 -20.80 -13.32 17.52
CA ASP A 53 -21.33 -13.48 16.16
C ASP A 53 -20.36 -13.04 15.05
N ALA A 54 -19.10 -12.72 15.41
CA ALA A 54 -18.08 -12.19 14.52
C ALA A 54 -18.37 -10.78 13.93
N SER A 55 -19.36 -10.05 14.47
CA SER A 55 -19.49 -8.62 14.18
C SER A 55 -18.35 -7.83 14.83
N GLU A 56 -17.94 -6.74 14.21
CA GLU A 56 -16.75 -5.98 14.61
C GLU A 56 -17.06 -4.50 14.85
N GLN A 57 -16.49 -3.96 15.91
CA GLN A 57 -16.33 -2.52 16.09
C GLN A 57 -14.86 -2.16 15.92
N ARG A 58 -14.57 -1.15 15.08
CA ARG A 58 -13.17 -0.82 14.70
C ARG A 58 -12.86 0.64 14.93
N GLY A 59 -11.77 0.90 15.66
CA GLY A 59 -11.23 2.23 15.94
C GLY A 59 -9.83 2.40 15.37
N SER A 60 -9.57 3.49 14.64
CA SER A 60 -8.21 3.80 14.18
C SER A 60 -7.41 4.46 15.29
N LEU A 61 -6.30 3.89 15.67
CA LEU A 61 -5.37 4.43 16.67
C LEU A 61 -4.24 5.27 16.04
N ARG A 62 -4.10 5.23 14.69
CA ARG A 62 -3.16 6.06 13.93
C ARG A 62 -3.86 6.66 12.72
N LEU A 63 -3.72 7.97 12.52
CA LEU A 63 -4.27 8.66 11.35
C LEU A 63 -3.42 8.43 10.10
N ALA A 64 -2.10 8.39 10.25
CA ALA A 64 -1.14 8.02 9.21
C ALA A 64 -0.33 6.80 9.65
N PRO A 65 0.14 5.96 8.72
CA PRO A 65 0.92 4.77 9.06
C PRO A 65 2.33 5.14 9.53
N ARG A 66 2.93 4.29 10.33
CA ARG A 66 4.38 4.24 10.42
C ARG A 66 4.93 3.69 9.12
N LYS A 67 5.99 4.30 8.62
CA LYS A 67 6.61 3.89 7.37
C LYS A 67 8.02 3.40 7.65
N ARG A 68 8.33 2.22 7.12
CA ARG A 68 9.64 1.58 7.22
C ARG A 68 10.14 1.26 5.82
N TRP A 69 11.42 1.50 5.59
CA TRP A 69 12.14 1.07 4.40
C TRP A 69 13.14 -0.01 4.76
N GLU A 70 13.23 -1.04 3.93
CA GLU A 70 14.15 -2.14 4.14
C GLU A 70 14.76 -2.58 2.82
N PHE A 71 16.07 -2.77 2.80
CA PHE A 71 16.79 -3.15 1.58
C PHE A 71 18.12 -3.81 1.92
N GLU A 72 18.65 -4.55 0.96
CA GLU A 72 19.99 -5.11 1.00
C GLU A 72 20.96 -4.19 0.29
N ALA A 73 22.18 -4.10 0.80
CA ALA A 73 23.26 -3.34 0.20
C ALA A 73 24.56 -4.12 0.27
N PHE A 74 25.33 -4.00 -0.79
CA PHE A 74 26.65 -4.61 -0.93
C PHE A 74 27.75 -3.55 -0.88
N PHE A 75 28.83 -3.84 -0.16
CA PHE A 75 29.95 -2.91 0.05
C PHE A 75 31.27 -3.57 -0.26
N GLU A 76 32.14 -2.88 -0.98
CA GLU A 76 33.47 -3.35 -1.30
C GLU A 76 34.52 -2.26 -1.04
N GLY A 77 35.70 -2.70 -0.67
CA GLY A 77 36.89 -1.86 -0.56
C GLY A 77 36.71 -0.63 0.36
N ARG A 78 36.86 0.57 -0.20
CA ARG A 78 36.72 1.84 0.51
C ARG A 78 35.29 2.09 0.99
N VAL A 79 34.28 1.72 0.18
CA VAL A 79 32.85 1.86 0.53
C VAL A 79 32.53 1.03 1.75
N ARG A 80 33.03 -0.24 1.83
CA ARG A 80 32.83 -1.09 3.00
C ARG A 80 33.36 -0.43 4.28
N ARG A 81 34.59 0.09 4.24
CA ARG A 81 35.18 0.75 5.41
C ARG A 81 34.40 1.99 5.83
N TYR A 82 33.89 2.75 4.87
CA TYR A 82 33.08 3.92 5.13
C TYR A 82 31.70 3.55 5.72
N ALA A 83 31.03 2.55 5.18
CA ALA A 83 29.76 2.07 5.70
C ALA A 83 29.89 1.56 7.16
N GLU A 84 30.96 0.82 7.46
CA GLU A 84 31.26 0.35 8.81
C GLU A 84 31.54 1.51 9.79
N ALA A 85 32.36 2.48 9.38
CA ALA A 85 32.67 3.65 10.17
C ALA A 85 31.45 4.54 10.40
N ALA A 86 30.60 4.72 9.38
CA ALA A 86 29.37 5.49 9.48
C ALA A 86 28.36 4.81 10.41
N SER A 87 28.19 3.48 10.28
CA SER A 87 27.34 2.69 11.16
C SER A 87 27.83 2.71 12.61
N TRP A 88 29.12 2.66 12.83
CA TRP A 88 29.71 2.75 14.18
C TRP A 88 29.56 4.15 14.78
N GLY A 89 29.94 5.19 14.04
CA GLY A 89 30.01 6.56 14.56
C GLY A 89 28.67 7.28 14.63
N TRP A 90 27.73 6.96 13.73
CA TRP A 90 26.42 7.61 13.67
C TRP A 90 25.27 6.70 14.11
N GLY A 91 25.28 5.42 13.72
CA GLY A 91 24.42 4.32 14.18
C GLY A 91 22.96 4.70 14.43
N ALA A 92 22.59 4.81 15.70
CA ALA A 92 21.22 5.06 16.17
C ALA A 92 20.71 6.50 15.98
N ARG A 93 21.51 7.41 15.44
CA ARG A 93 21.10 8.80 15.21
C ARG A 93 20.20 8.90 13.98
N VAL A 94 19.67 10.11 13.76
CA VAL A 94 18.80 10.39 12.62
C VAL A 94 19.63 10.52 11.34
N TRP A 95 19.23 9.78 10.31
CA TRP A 95 19.79 9.81 8.96
C TRP A 95 18.85 10.56 8.01
N ALA A 96 19.38 11.22 7.00
CA ALA A 96 18.63 11.57 5.80
C ALA A 96 18.67 10.34 4.88
N LEU A 97 17.60 9.56 4.88
CA LEU A 97 17.48 8.36 4.07
C LEU A 97 16.95 8.74 2.69
N PRO A 98 17.70 8.52 1.59
CA PRO A 98 17.17 8.65 0.25
C PRO A 98 16.05 7.64 0.02
N VAL A 99 14.96 8.07 -0.58
CA VAL A 99 13.89 7.19 -1.06
C VAL A 99 14.33 6.66 -2.42
N TRP A 100 15.08 5.57 -2.40
CA TRP A 100 15.77 5.03 -3.57
C TRP A 100 14.86 4.75 -4.78
N PRO A 101 13.63 4.22 -4.62
CA PRO A 101 12.72 4.03 -5.75
C PRO A 101 12.28 5.35 -6.42
N ASP A 102 12.35 6.49 -5.71
CA ASP A 102 11.84 7.77 -6.18
C ASP A 102 12.91 8.69 -6.78
N GLY A 103 14.09 8.16 -7.05
CA GLY A 103 15.16 8.91 -7.72
C GLY A 103 14.78 9.46 -9.09
N ALA A 104 15.35 10.60 -9.46
CA ALA A 104 15.31 11.17 -10.79
C ALA A 104 16.72 11.52 -11.26
N GLN A 105 17.04 11.22 -12.52
CA GLN A 105 18.32 11.62 -13.09
C GLN A 105 18.25 13.09 -13.52
N LEU A 106 19.33 13.84 -13.36
CA LEU A 106 19.35 15.27 -13.70
C LEU A 106 19.13 15.53 -15.20
N GLY A 107 19.61 14.65 -16.07
CA GLY A 107 19.47 14.79 -17.53
C GLY A 107 20.32 15.91 -18.16
N ALA A 108 20.71 16.92 -17.39
CA ALA A 108 21.61 18.01 -17.77
C ALA A 108 22.56 18.36 -16.61
N GLN A 109 23.70 18.97 -16.92
CA GLN A 109 24.62 19.43 -15.90
C GLN A 109 23.96 20.50 -15.03
N LEU A 110 24.09 20.36 -13.72
CA LEU A 110 23.66 21.33 -12.71
C LEU A 110 24.90 22.06 -12.17
N ASN A 111 25.01 23.35 -12.45
CA ASN A 111 26.16 24.13 -12.00
C ASN A 111 26.09 24.46 -10.51
N ALA A 112 27.24 24.65 -9.88
CA ALA A 112 27.32 25.24 -8.56
C ALA A 112 26.62 26.61 -8.55
N GLY A 113 25.94 26.92 -7.45
CA GLY A 113 25.13 28.13 -7.33
C GLY A 113 23.66 27.98 -7.82
N ALA A 114 23.26 26.80 -8.30
CA ALA A 114 21.90 26.58 -8.75
C ALA A 114 20.90 26.49 -7.58
N LEU A 115 19.80 27.23 -7.69
CA LEU A 115 18.64 27.13 -6.77
C LEU A 115 17.51 26.28 -7.35
N SER A 116 17.47 26.12 -8.68
CA SER A 116 16.44 25.32 -9.35
C SER A 116 17.06 24.09 -9.99
N VAL A 117 16.44 22.94 -9.77
CA VAL A 117 16.84 21.66 -10.34
C VAL A 117 15.73 21.17 -11.26
N PRO A 118 15.96 21.15 -12.60
CA PRO A 118 14.98 20.72 -13.59
C PRO A 118 14.88 19.17 -13.61
N ILE A 119 13.89 18.62 -12.94
CA ILE A 119 13.62 17.18 -12.87
C ILE A 119 12.12 16.92 -12.80
N THR A 120 11.70 15.74 -13.24
CA THR A 120 10.32 15.27 -13.03
C THR A 120 10.11 14.91 -11.58
N THR A 121 9.22 15.64 -10.90
CA THR A 121 8.87 15.43 -9.48
C THR A 121 7.55 14.70 -9.30
N THR A 122 6.75 14.60 -10.36
CA THR A 122 5.40 14.00 -10.34
C THR A 122 5.45 12.55 -9.87
N LEU A 123 4.54 12.21 -8.93
CA LEU A 123 4.41 10.87 -8.32
C LEU A 123 5.70 10.38 -7.63
N ARG A 124 6.51 11.30 -7.13
CA ARG A 124 7.70 11.05 -6.33
C ARG A 124 7.57 11.73 -4.96
N ASP A 125 8.28 11.24 -3.97
CA ASP A 125 8.13 11.66 -2.56
C ASP A 125 8.86 12.98 -2.22
N TYR A 126 8.92 13.93 -3.19
CA TYR A 126 9.44 15.27 -2.93
C TYR A 126 8.39 16.14 -2.23
N VAL A 127 8.78 16.79 -1.14
CA VAL A 127 7.89 17.70 -0.39
C VAL A 127 8.61 19.00 -0.03
N ALA A 128 7.91 20.11 -0.04
CA ALA A 128 8.41 21.38 0.45
C ALA A 128 8.76 21.28 1.95
N GLY A 129 9.89 21.87 2.36
CA GLY A 129 10.45 21.72 3.70
C GLY A 129 11.14 20.38 3.97
N GLY A 130 11.11 19.44 3.00
CA GLY A 130 11.82 18.17 3.05
C GLY A 130 13.27 18.28 2.56
N LEU A 131 13.93 17.14 2.44
CA LEU A 131 15.30 17.03 1.99
C LEU A 131 15.38 16.34 0.63
N ALA A 132 16.38 16.72 -0.17
CA ALA A 132 16.81 15.98 -1.34
C ALA A 132 18.30 15.67 -1.22
N VAL A 133 18.71 14.55 -1.82
CA VAL A 133 20.12 14.14 -1.90
C VAL A 133 20.50 14.07 -3.37
N ILE A 134 21.40 14.95 -3.80
CA ILE A 134 22.05 14.87 -5.11
C ILE A 134 23.21 13.89 -4.94
N TYR A 135 23.35 12.94 -5.86
CA TYR A 135 24.20 11.77 -5.66
C TYR A 135 24.80 11.27 -6.96
N THR A 136 26.08 10.95 -6.92
CA THR A 136 26.78 10.17 -7.95
C THR A 136 27.36 8.88 -7.40
N ASP A 137 27.98 8.95 -6.22
CA ASP A 137 28.57 7.80 -5.53
C ASP A 137 28.58 8.05 -4.01
N PRO A 138 28.90 7.07 -3.17
CA PRO A 138 28.87 7.19 -1.69
C PRO A 138 29.75 8.32 -1.11
N PHE A 139 30.68 8.88 -1.88
CA PHE A 139 31.60 9.93 -1.46
C PHE A 139 31.29 11.28 -2.14
N ALA A 140 30.52 11.28 -3.22
CA ALA A 140 30.12 12.46 -3.98
C ALA A 140 28.61 12.66 -3.91
N TYR A 141 28.17 13.45 -2.95
CA TYR A 141 26.77 13.76 -2.69
C TYR A 141 26.62 15.16 -2.08
N GLU A 142 25.43 15.72 -2.21
CA GLU A 142 25.03 16.97 -1.57
C GLU A 142 23.60 16.86 -1.05
N VAL A 143 23.38 17.28 0.20
CA VAL A 143 22.05 17.32 0.82
C VAL A 143 21.51 18.73 0.75
N ALA A 144 20.34 18.89 0.16
CA ALA A 144 19.68 20.18 0.02
C ALA A 144 18.27 20.14 0.62
N GLU A 145 17.87 21.23 1.26
CA GLU A 145 16.50 21.43 1.70
C GLU A 145 15.65 21.92 0.50
N ILE A 146 14.45 21.40 0.38
CA ILE A 146 13.50 21.72 -0.69
C ILE A 146 12.64 22.91 -0.24
N ALA A 147 12.75 24.05 -0.93
CA ALA A 147 11.90 25.22 -0.68
C ALA A 147 10.50 25.03 -1.30
N SER A 148 10.44 24.54 -2.55
CA SER A 148 9.18 24.28 -3.25
C SER A 148 9.32 23.18 -4.30
N VAL A 149 8.17 22.58 -4.65
CA VAL A 149 8.07 21.47 -5.62
C VAL A 149 7.10 21.87 -6.71
N ALA A 150 7.54 21.82 -7.97
CA ALA A 150 6.72 21.95 -9.16
C ALA A 150 6.86 20.69 -10.02
N ALA A 151 5.91 20.39 -10.90
CA ALA A 151 5.88 19.13 -11.67
C ALA A 151 7.17 18.81 -12.46
N GLY A 152 7.86 19.84 -12.95
CA GLY A 152 9.09 19.72 -13.75
C GLY A 152 10.35 20.28 -13.08
N SER A 153 10.29 20.69 -11.79
CA SER A 153 11.46 21.26 -11.12
C SER A 153 11.34 21.23 -9.59
N LEU A 154 12.50 21.21 -8.93
CA LEU A 154 12.64 21.49 -7.50
C LEU A 154 13.31 22.85 -7.31
N THR A 155 12.79 23.66 -6.37
CA THR A 155 13.50 24.83 -5.88
C THR A 155 14.15 24.48 -4.55
N LEU A 156 15.44 24.70 -4.43
CA LEU A 156 16.21 24.47 -3.22
C LEU A 156 16.18 25.70 -2.30
N ALA A 157 16.20 25.50 -1.00
CA ALA A 157 16.27 26.59 -0.02
C ALA A 157 17.62 27.29 -0.03
N ARG A 158 18.66 26.59 -0.47
CA ARG A 158 20.03 27.13 -0.65
C ARG A 158 20.61 26.63 -1.97
N ALA A 159 21.43 27.46 -2.57
CA ALA A 159 22.12 27.12 -3.81
C ALA A 159 23.07 25.93 -3.63
N THR A 160 23.20 25.11 -4.68
CA THR A 160 24.15 24.00 -4.70
C THR A 160 25.56 24.49 -4.54
N THR A 161 26.38 23.75 -3.79
CA THR A 161 27.79 24.08 -3.55
C THR A 161 28.70 23.49 -4.62
N SER A 162 28.28 22.44 -5.27
CA SER A 162 29.07 21.70 -6.27
C SER A 162 28.38 21.68 -7.63
N THR A 163 29.19 21.46 -8.66
CA THR A 163 28.70 21.20 -10.03
C THR A 163 28.46 19.69 -10.18
N TRP A 164 27.27 19.33 -10.65
CA TRP A 164 26.83 17.95 -10.82
C TRP A 164 26.68 17.58 -12.28
N PRO A 165 27.21 16.44 -12.72
CA PRO A 165 27.07 16.00 -14.11
C PRO A 165 25.62 15.59 -14.43
N ALA A 166 25.28 15.55 -15.71
CA ALA A 166 23.95 15.11 -16.19
C ALA A 166 23.59 13.68 -15.75
N THR A 167 24.59 12.85 -15.45
CA THR A 167 24.41 11.46 -14.96
C THR A 167 24.11 11.36 -13.48
N ALA A 168 24.22 12.46 -12.73
CA ALA A 168 23.91 12.46 -11.30
C ALA A 168 22.39 12.24 -11.09
N TRP A 169 22.08 11.62 -9.96
CA TRP A 169 20.73 11.40 -9.51
C TRP A 169 20.36 12.36 -8.39
N ILE A 170 19.11 12.68 -8.28
CA ILE A 170 18.57 13.35 -7.11
C ILE A 170 17.44 12.50 -6.53
N TYR A 171 17.48 12.28 -5.22
CA TYR A 171 16.52 11.48 -4.50
C TYR A 171 15.80 12.34 -3.47
N PRO A 172 14.47 12.22 -3.31
CA PRO A 172 13.83 12.74 -2.12
C PRO A 172 14.39 12.00 -0.90
N ALA A 173 14.54 12.68 0.22
CA ALA A 173 15.08 12.09 1.43
C ALA A 173 14.18 12.34 2.63
N ARG A 174 14.06 11.32 3.47
CA ARG A 174 13.26 11.35 4.70
C ARG A 174 14.17 11.18 5.90
N LEU A 175 13.79 11.82 7.01
CA LEU A 175 14.47 11.60 8.28
C LEU A 175 14.08 10.22 8.82
N ALA A 176 15.09 9.38 9.06
CA ALA A 176 14.88 8.00 9.45
C ALA A 176 15.90 7.57 10.52
N ARG A 177 15.57 6.53 11.25
CA ARG A 177 16.49 5.83 12.17
C ARG A 177 16.59 4.39 11.76
N ILE A 178 17.75 3.79 11.99
CA ILE A 178 17.91 2.34 11.85
C ILE A 178 16.97 1.69 12.86
N ALA A 179 16.05 0.85 12.37
CA ALA A 179 14.98 0.25 13.17
C ALA A 179 15.45 -0.96 13.96
N ASP A 180 16.55 -1.58 13.55
CA ASP A 180 17.06 -2.82 14.13
C ASP A 180 18.60 -2.77 14.22
N ARG A 181 19.20 -3.85 14.70
CA ARG A 181 20.66 -4.00 14.71
C ARG A 181 21.21 -3.99 13.28
N VAL A 182 22.35 -3.37 13.09
CA VAL A 182 23.11 -3.47 11.84
C VAL A 182 23.96 -4.74 11.90
N ALA A 183 23.67 -5.69 10.99
CA ALA A 183 24.50 -6.86 10.79
C ALA A 183 25.26 -6.71 9.47
N LEU A 184 26.59 -6.77 9.53
CA LEU A 184 27.49 -6.65 8.38
C LEU A 184 28.24 -7.98 8.17
N PRO A 185 27.62 -9.00 7.60
CA PRO A 185 28.32 -10.23 7.25
C PRO A 185 29.47 -9.93 6.32
N ARG A 186 30.63 -10.51 6.61
CA ARG A 186 31.86 -10.34 5.82
C ARG A 186 32.08 -11.58 4.98
N TRP A 187 32.10 -11.42 3.67
CA TRP A 187 32.41 -12.51 2.72
C TRP A 187 33.90 -12.60 2.42
N SER A 188 34.62 -11.48 2.62
CA SER A 188 36.08 -11.44 2.53
C SER A 188 36.61 -10.26 3.35
N GLY A 189 37.93 -10.09 3.39
CA GLY A 189 38.56 -8.90 3.99
C GLY A 189 38.21 -7.59 3.28
N GLN A 190 37.66 -7.64 2.07
CA GLN A 190 37.32 -6.47 1.24
C GLN A 190 35.82 -6.32 1.02
N ALA A 191 35.02 -7.36 1.14
CA ALA A 191 33.61 -7.37 0.81
C ALA A 191 32.74 -7.69 2.01
N SER A 192 31.66 -6.94 2.14
CA SER A 192 30.61 -7.06 3.16
C SER A 192 29.30 -6.57 2.59
N GLY A 193 28.22 -6.91 3.22
CA GLY A 193 26.90 -6.39 2.89
C GLY A 193 25.97 -6.56 4.05
N GLY A 194 24.70 -6.34 3.85
CA GLY A 194 23.70 -6.55 4.90
C GLY A 194 22.34 -6.01 4.54
N ARG A 195 21.38 -6.40 5.34
CA ARG A 195 20.01 -5.91 5.29
C ARG A 195 19.88 -4.75 6.26
N PHE A 196 19.37 -3.64 5.75
CA PHE A 196 19.17 -2.41 6.52
C PHE A 196 17.67 -2.10 6.57
N ALA A 197 17.22 -1.79 7.77
CA ALA A 197 15.85 -1.41 8.02
C ALA A 197 15.81 -0.04 8.68
N PHE A 198 15.07 0.88 8.10
CA PHE A 198 14.92 2.25 8.56
C PHE A 198 13.45 2.57 8.86
N GLU A 199 13.20 3.09 10.05
CA GLU A 199 11.89 3.62 10.42
C GLU A 199 11.93 5.15 10.29
N LEU A 200 10.93 5.73 9.61
CA LEU A 200 10.82 7.16 9.47
C LEU A 200 10.50 7.82 10.82
N VAL A 201 11.14 8.96 11.08
CA VAL A 201 10.99 9.69 12.35
C VAL A 201 9.60 10.30 12.49
N ALA A 202 9.03 10.75 11.36
CA ALA A 202 7.69 11.34 11.31
C ALA A 202 6.76 10.50 10.46
N PRO A 203 5.47 10.42 10.82
CA PRO A 203 4.46 9.82 9.95
C PRO A 203 4.43 10.55 8.60
N VAL A 204 4.21 9.80 7.53
CA VAL A 204 4.03 10.36 6.20
C VAL A 204 2.54 10.36 5.89
N ASP A 205 1.97 11.54 5.77
CA ASP A 205 0.61 11.68 5.27
C ASP A 205 0.59 11.57 3.75
N TYR A 206 -0.47 10.99 3.23
CA TYR A 206 -0.67 10.80 1.79
C TYR A 206 -2.13 11.05 1.45
N THR A 207 -2.40 11.68 0.32
CA THR A 207 -3.78 11.99 -0.09
C THR A 207 -4.56 10.71 -0.36
N PRO A 208 -5.62 10.40 0.41
CA PRO A 208 -6.41 9.21 0.17
C PRO A 208 -7.09 9.22 -1.20
N ALA A 209 -7.46 8.05 -1.71
CA ALA A 209 -8.29 7.93 -2.91
C ALA A 209 -9.64 8.59 -2.67
N THR A 210 -10.10 9.36 -3.67
CA THR A 210 -11.42 10.03 -3.67
C THR A 210 -12.16 9.67 -4.96
N GLY A 211 -13.50 9.75 -4.95
CA GLY A 211 -14.31 9.49 -6.13
C GLY A 211 -14.37 8.01 -6.55
N ALA A 212 -14.09 7.08 -5.63
CA ALA A 212 -14.22 5.66 -5.91
C ALA A 212 -15.65 5.29 -6.33
N THR A 213 -15.78 4.32 -7.24
CA THR A 213 -17.07 3.70 -7.55
C THR A 213 -17.70 3.18 -6.26
N THR A 214 -18.97 3.49 -6.03
CA THR A 214 -19.67 3.06 -4.82
C THR A 214 -20.82 2.14 -5.17
N TYR A 215 -21.02 1.15 -4.33
CA TYR A 215 -22.19 0.29 -4.34
C TYR A 215 -22.77 0.23 -2.93
N ARG A 216 -24.07 0.48 -2.78
CA ARG A 216 -24.77 0.50 -1.48
C ARG A 216 -24.03 1.30 -0.40
N GLY A 217 -23.53 2.48 -0.78
CA GLY A 217 -22.86 3.40 0.16
C GLY A 217 -21.44 3.05 0.57
N ARG A 218 -20.84 2.00 0.01
CA ARG A 218 -19.44 1.61 0.25
C ARG A 218 -18.66 1.61 -1.05
N PRO A 219 -17.35 1.92 -1.02
CA PRO A 219 -16.50 1.85 -2.21
C PRO A 219 -16.37 0.41 -2.72
N VAL A 220 -16.11 0.26 -4.00
CA VAL A 220 -15.87 -1.03 -4.67
C VAL A 220 -14.42 -1.08 -5.13
N LEU A 221 -13.77 -2.21 -4.92
CA LEU A 221 -12.45 -2.50 -5.50
C LEU A 221 -12.60 -2.75 -6.99
N THR A 222 -12.09 -1.83 -7.80
CA THR A 222 -12.22 -1.88 -9.27
C THR A 222 -11.00 -2.46 -9.96
N GLU A 223 -9.84 -2.33 -9.34
CA GLU A 223 -8.58 -2.87 -9.84
C GLU A 223 -8.54 -4.39 -9.68
N ARG A 224 -8.28 -5.09 -10.77
CA ARG A 224 -8.17 -6.55 -10.77
C ARG A 224 -6.79 -6.97 -10.27
N PRO A 225 -6.70 -7.89 -9.28
CA PRO A 225 -5.43 -8.45 -8.84
C PRO A 225 -4.81 -9.33 -9.93
N ASN A 226 -3.51 -9.61 -9.85
CA ASN A 226 -2.90 -10.57 -10.73
C ASN A 226 -3.14 -12.02 -10.23
N TRP A 227 -3.12 -12.97 -11.17
CA TRP A 227 -3.34 -14.38 -10.90
C TRP A 227 -2.03 -15.18 -10.71
N ILE A 228 -0.89 -14.51 -10.63
CA ILE A 228 0.40 -15.17 -10.47
C ILE A 228 0.46 -15.88 -9.10
N GLY A 229 0.63 -17.18 -9.13
CA GLY A 229 0.73 -18.01 -7.92
C GLY A 229 -0.60 -18.37 -7.27
N GLY A 230 -1.71 -18.21 -7.98
CA GLY A 230 -3.04 -18.61 -7.54
C GLY A 230 -3.78 -17.53 -6.77
N TYR A 231 -5.03 -17.82 -6.51
CA TYR A 231 -5.98 -16.95 -5.82
C TYR A 231 -6.62 -17.76 -4.70
N ASP A 232 -6.18 -17.52 -3.47
CA ASP A 232 -6.59 -18.31 -2.33
C ASP A 232 -7.87 -17.76 -1.71
N LEU A 233 -8.89 -18.61 -1.57
CA LEU A 233 -10.07 -18.36 -0.77
C LEU A 233 -10.07 -19.35 0.42
N GLU A 234 -9.98 -18.83 1.62
CA GLU A 234 -10.13 -19.57 2.86
C GLU A 234 -11.49 -19.26 3.47
N LEU A 235 -12.24 -20.28 3.84
CA LEU A 235 -13.51 -20.16 4.55
C LEU A 235 -13.36 -20.74 5.95
N SER A 236 -13.66 -19.95 6.96
CA SER A 236 -13.57 -20.35 8.36
C SER A 236 -14.86 -20.01 9.10
N ARG A 237 -15.24 -20.85 10.07
CA ARG A 237 -16.37 -20.60 10.98
C ARG A 237 -15.85 -20.48 12.40
N LYS A 238 -16.49 -19.66 13.20
CA LYS A 238 -16.23 -19.56 14.63
C LYS A 238 -17.03 -20.61 15.34
N LEU A 239 -16.40 -21.76 15.58
CA LEU A 239 -17.02 -22.90 16.25
C LEU A 239 -16.61 -22.95 17.72
N ALA A 240 -17.58 -22.99 18.62
CA ALA A 240 -17.34 -23.36 19.99
C ALA A 240 -17.43 -24.89 20.11
N GLU A 241 -16.41 -25.50 20.69
CA GLU A 241 -16.34 -26.97 20.92
C GLU A 241 -16.52 -27.27 22.40
N LEU A 242 -17.50 -28.11 22.72
CA LEU A 242 -17.65 -28.68 24.03
C LEU A 242 -17.26 -30.17 23.97
N ASP A 243 -16.13 -30.51 24.56
CA ASP A 243 -15.65 -31.88 24.71
C ASP A 243 -15.63 -32.26 26.21
N ALA A 244 -16.59 -33.05 26.63
CA ALA A 244 -16.67 -33.56 27.98
C ALA A 244 -15.77 -34.81 28.23
N MET A 245 -15.02 -35.27 27.23
CA MET A 245 -14.17 -36.47 27.25
C MET A 245 -14.91 -37.79 27.55
N THR A 246 -16.23 -37.76 27.44
CA THR A 246 -17.09 -38.91 27.78
C THR A 246 -17.85 -39.49 26.59
N GLY A 247 -17.69 -38.92 25.40
CA GLY A 247 -18.43 -39.36 24.21
C GLY A 247 -18.28 -38.43 23.02
N ALA A 248 -19.35 -38.18 22.30
CA ALA A 248 -19.34 -37.29 21.13
C ALA A 248 -19.12 -35.83 21.55
N ARG A 249 -18.34 -35.11 20.74
CA ARG A 249 -18.17 -33.65 20.90
C ARG A 249 -19.39 -32.92 20.38
N VAL A 250 -19.69 -31.82 20.99
CA VAL A 250 -20.77 -30.91 20.58
C VAL A 250 -20.10 -29.65 20.02
N TYR A 251 -20.55 -29.21 18.84
CA TYR A 251 -20.11 -28.00 18.20
C TYR A 251 -21.27 -27.02 18.08
N ASP A 252 -20.99 -25.77 18.40
CA ASP A 252 -21.90 -24.66 18.18
C ASP A 252 -21.25 -23.67 17.21
N ASP A 253 -21.97 -23.27 16.14
CA ASP A 253 -21.50 -22.28 15.16
C ASP A 253 -21.93 -20.89 15.61
N GLU A 254 -21.07 -20.25 16.42
CA GLU A 254 -21.34 -18.92 16.97
C GLU A 254 -21.51 -17.83 15.87
N SER A 255 -20.84 -17.98 14.73
CA SER A 255 -20.89 -17.01 13.64
C SER A 255 -22.08 -17.18 12.71
N GLY A 256 -22.64 -18.38 12.60
CA GLY A 256 -23.72 -18.73 11.67
C GLY A 256 -23.34 -18.61 10.18
N ILE A 257 -22.35 -17.81 9.85
CA ILE A 257 -21.89 -17.49 8.50
C ILE A 257 -20.37 -17.65 8.45
N PRO A 258 -19.80 -18.26 7.39
CA PRO A 258 -18.35 -18.39 7.27
C PRO A 258 -17.67 -17.04 7.03
N ALA A 259 -16.59 -16.78 7.74
CA ALA A 259 -15.68 -15.71 7.41
C ALA A 259 -14.80 -16.12 6.22
N GLY A 260 -14.88 -15.39 5.12
CA GLY A 260 -14.02 -15.58 3.97
C GLY A 260 -12.74 -14.75 4.09
N ARG A 261 -11.60 -15.36 3.79
CA ARG A 261 -10.35 -14.65 3.59
C ARG A 261 -9.88 -14.84 2.15
N GLN A 262 -9.55 -13.73 1.50
CA GLN A 262 -9.10 -13.69 0.12
C GLN A 262 -7.71 -13.06 0.08
N ARG A 263 -6.71 -13.80 -0.40
CA ARG A 263 -5.38 -13.26 -0.63
C ARG A 263 -5.26 -12.81 -2.07
N MET A 264 -4.89 -11.55 -2.27
CA MET A 264 -4.72 -10.92 -3.57
C MET A 264 -3.28 -10.44 -3.73
N ARG A 265 -2.74 -10.56 -4.94
CA ARG A 265 -1.42 -10.05 -5.33
C ARG A 265 -1.58 -8.95 -6.35
N TRP A 266 -0.71 -7.98 -6.26
CA TRP A 266 -0.69 -6.78 -7.08
C TRP A 266 0.67 -6.64 -7.72
N THR A 267 0.71 -6.48 -9.02
CA THR A 267 1.92 -6.07 -9.76
C THR A 267 1.62 -4.69 -10.32
N LEU A 268 2.36 -3.71 -9.86
CA LEU A 268 2.23 -2.31 -10.21
C LEU A 268 3.39 -1.98 -11.14
N THR A 269 3.07 -1.68 -12.41
CA THR A 269 4.05 -1.53 -13.49
C THR A 269 4.35 -0.08 -13.84
N SER A 270 3.70 0.84 -13.14
CA SER A 270 3.89 2.27 -13.33
C SER A 270 3.78 3.03 -12.00
N ARG A 271 4.35 4.23 -11.96
CA ARG A 271 4.21 5.13 -10.81
C ARG A 271 2.77 5.54 -10.56
N ALA A 272 1.97 5.64 -11.61
CA ALA A 272 0.55 5.97 -11.49
C ALA A 272 -0.22 4.86 -10.76
N GLU A 273 0.04 3.60 -11.08
CA GLU A 273 -0.55 2.45 -10.37
C GLU A 273 -0.05 2.38 -8.92
N GLN A 274 1.24 2.62 -8.68
CA GLN A 274 1.79 2.69 -7.31
C GLN A 274 1.13 3.80 -6.49
N ASP A 275 0.92 4.98 -7.08
CA ASP A 275 0.23 6.11 -6.44
C ASP A 275 -1.24 5.76 -6.13
N ALA A 276 -1.97 5.22 -7.12
CA ALA A 276 -3.36 4.81 -6.95
C ALA A 276 -3.50 3.76 -5.84
N TYR A 277 -2.59 2.79 -5.80
CA TYR A 277 -2.58 1.75 -4.77
C TYR A 277 -2.27 2.33 -3.38
N ARG A 278 -1.29 3.21 -3.24
CA ARG A 278 -1.03 3.90 -1.97
C ARG A 278 -2.24 4.71 -1.51
N ARG A 279 -2.89 5.46 -2.41
CA ARG A 279 -4.13 6.22 -2.11
C ARG A 279 -5.24 5.32 -1.60
N LEU A 280 -5.41 4.14 -2.20
CA LEU A 280 -6.36 3.13 -1.73
C LEU A 280 -6.03 2.68 -0.30
N LEU A 281 -4.76 2.33 -0.01
CA LEU A 281 -4.34 1.91 1.32
C LEU A 281 -4.57 3.01 2.38
N TYR A 282 -4.30 4.28 2.03
CA TYR A 282 -4.55 5.42 2.92
C TYR A 282 -6.04 5.72 3.12
N ALA A 283 -6.89 5.41 2.14
CA ALA A 283 -8.34 5.50 2.31
C ALA A 283 -8.86 4.42 3.27
N LEU A 284 -8.32 3.22 3.21
CA LEU A 284 -8.69 2.09 4.07
C LEU A 284 -8.16 2.22 5.50
N ARG A 285 -6.97 2.77 5.68
CA ARG A 285 -6.29 2.91 6.99
C ARG A 285 -6.13 1.56 7.71
N GLY A 286 -5.56 0.57 7.04
CA GLY A 286 -5.40 -0.77 7.55
C GLY A 286 -6.74 -1.50 7.73
N ARG A 287 -6.93 -2.17 8.85
CA ARG A 287 -8.14 -2.96 9.14
C ARG A 287 -9.41 -2.13 9.39
N ARG A 288 -9.32 -0.78 9.42
CA ARG A 288 -10.44 0.08 9.77
C ARG A 288 -11.49 0.16 8.67
N GLY A 289 -11.07 0.44 7.43
CA GLY A 289 -11.96 0.67 6.30
C GLY A 289 -12.48 -0.63 5.71
N SER A 290 -13.72 -0.64 5.24
CA SER A 290 -14.29 -1.74 4.47
C SER A 290 -14.70 -1.27 3.07
N MET A 291 -14.66 -2.20 2.11
CA MET A 291 -15.10 -1.98 0.75
C MET A 291 -15.67 -3.27 0.14
N TRP A 292 -16.41 -3.13 -0.93
CA TRP A 292 -16.86 -4.27 -1.71
C TRP A 292 -15.69 -4.84 -2.51
N VAL A 293 -15.43 -6.12 -2.32
CA VAL A 293 -14.34 -6.85 -2.97
C VAL A 293 -14.92 -7.96 -3.82
N PRO A 294 -14.74 -7.91 -5.16
CA PRO A 294 -15.16 -9.01 -6.03
C PRO A 294 -14.32 -10.27 -5.78
N THR A 295 -14.93 -11.43 -5.99
CA THR A 295 -14.20 -12.71 -6.01
C THR A 295 -13.28 -12.83 -7.23
N TRP A 296 -13.54 -12.07 -8.29
CA TRP A 296 -12.83 -12.11 -9.58
C TRP A 296 -12.84 -13.48 -10.24
N THR A 297 -13.81 -14.33 -9.87
CA THR A 297 -14.06 -15.66 -10.44
C THR A 297 -15.41 -15.69 -11.17
N ASP A 298 -15.61 -16.67 -12.02
CA ASP A 298 -16.90 -16.94 -12.64
C ASP A 298 -17.77 -17.72 -11.66
N ASP A 299 -18.38 -17.00 -10.72
CA ASP A 299 -19.19 -17.61 -9.67
C ASP A 299 -20.58 -18.04 -10.15
N LEU A 300 -21.09 -17.34 -11.17
CA LEU A 300 -22.37 -17.62 -11.81
C LEU A 300 -22.20 -17.52 -13.33
N VAL A 301 -22.79 -18.44 -14.08
CA VAL A 301 -22.75 -18.46 -15.55
C VAL A 301 -24.13 -18.16 -16.09
N LEU A 302 -24.29 -17.08 -16.87
CA LEU A 302 -25.55 -16.71 -17.51
C LEU A 302 -25.86 -17.68 -18.65
N VAL A 303 -27.05 -18.29 -18.61
CA VAL A 303 -27.47 -19.28 -19.63
C VAL A 303 -28.58 -18.81 -20.57
N ALA A 304 -29.24 -17.71 -20.23
CA ALA A 304 -30.33 -17.15 -21.06
C ALA A 304 -30.18 -15.63 -21.18
N THR A 305 -30.75 -15.08 -22.25
CA THR A 305 -30.79 -13.62 -22.46
C THR A 305 -31.58 -12.94 -21.37
N ILE A 306 -31.01 -11.91 -20.78
CA ILE A 306 -31.71 -11.00 -19.87
C ILE A 306 -32.40 -9.91 -20.73
N ALA A 307 -33.72 -9.84 -20.68
CA ALA A 307 -34.45 -8.79 -21.38
C ALA A 307 -34.30 -7.43 -20.64
N SER A 308 -34.38 -6.35 -21.41
CA SER A 308 -34.50 -5.01 -20.82
C SER A 308 -35.75 -4.94 -19.95
N GLY A 309 -35.60 -4.40 -18.74
CA GLY A 309 -36.69 -4.33 -17.74
C GLY A 309 -36.84 -5.57 -16.85
N ALA A 310 -36.10 -6.66 -17.13
CA ALA A 310 -36.15 -7.84 -16.29
C ALA A 310 -35.50 -7.58 -14.93
N SER A 311 -36.07 -8.13 -13.85
CA SER A 311 -35.55 -8.13 -12.49
C SER A 311 -35.09 -9.52 -12.04
N ASN A 312 -34.75 -10.37 -12.96
CA ASN A 312 -34.21 -11.70 -12.76
C ASN A 312 -33.30 -12.11 -13.91
N PHE A 313 -32.50 -13.13 -13.70
CA PHE A 313 -31.69 -13.78 -14.74
C PHE A 313 -31.56 -15.27 -14.46
N ASP A 314 -31.39 -16.05 -15.53
CA ASP A 314 -31.22 -17.49 -15.45
C ASP A 314 -29.71 -17.81 -15.51
N ALA A 315 -29.23 -18.51 -14.48
CA ALA A 315 -27.86 -18.99 -14.36
C ALA A 315 -27.80 -20.52 -14.47
N GLU A 316 -26.66 -21.04 -14.88
CA GLU A 316 -26.36 -22.45 -14.78
C GLU A 316 -26.55 -22.90 -13.32
N TRP A 317 -27.19 -24.04 -13.13
CA TRP A 317 -27.41 -24.57 -11.78
C TRP A 317 -26.09 -24.91 -11.12
N SER A 318 -25.73 -24.16 -10.11
CA SER A 318 -24.52 -24.32 -9.31
C SER A 318 -24.83 -24.65 -7.83
N GLY A 319 -26.10 -24.81 -7.50
CA GLY A 319 -26.58 -25.06 -6.15
C GLY A 319 -26.82 -23.80 -5.33
N TYR A 320 -26.84 -22.62 -5.95
CA TYR A 320 -27.12 -21.37 -5.27
C TYR A 320 -28.44 -21.43 -4.49
N THR A 321 -29.49 -21.88 -5.14
CA THR A 321 -30.85 -22.01 -4.54
C THR A 321 -30.88 -22.88 -3.29
N ARG A 322 -30.00 -23.89 -3.20
CA ARG A 322 -30.00 -24.82 -2.07
C ARG A 322 -29.07 -24.43 -0.94
N GLN A 323 -27.96 -23.76 -1.27
CA GLN A 323 -26.86 -23.55 -0.32
C GLN A 323 -26.67 -22.09 0.03
N LEU A 324 -27.04 -21.15 -0.83
CA LEU A 324 -26.71 -19.74 -0.70
C LEU A 324 -27.93 -18.81 -0.68
N ASP A 325 -29.13 -19.31 -0.99
CA ASP A 325 -30.35 -18.49 -0.96
C ASP A 325 -30.61 -17.97 0.47
N GLY A 326 -30.69 -16.66 0.60
CA GLY A 326 -30.75 -15.98 1.89
C GLY A 326 -29.43 -15.75 2.60
N ASP A 327 -28.29 -16.27 2.10
CA ASP A 327 -26.98 -15.98 2.65
C ASP A 327 -26.55 -14.55 2.35
N THR A 328 -26.28 -13.78 3.41
CA THR A 328 -25.92 -12.37 3.28
C THR A 328 -24.56 -12.14 2.62
N GLY A 329 -23.65 -13.12 2.70
CA GLY A 329 -22.30 -13.03 2.19
C GLY A 329 -22.15 -13.31 0.69
N ARG A 330 -23.19 -13.88 0.06
CA ARG A 330 -23.15 -14.32 -1.35
C ARG A 330 -24.35 -13.84 -2.18
N ARG A 331 -24.93 -12.71 -1.80
CA ARG A 331 -26.11 -12.15 -2.49
C ARG A 331 -25.80 -10.95 -3.39
N ASP A 332 -24.65 -10.31 -3.24
CA ASP A 332 -24.28 -9.17 -4.07
C ASP A 332 -23.38 -9.64 -5.22
N VAL A 333 -23.63 -9.19 -6.44
CA VAL A 333 -22.93 -9.62 -7.64
C VAL A 333 -22.44 -8.44 -8.47
N ARG A 334 -21.29 -8.63 -9.08
CA ARG A 334 -20.69 -7.77 -10.11
C ARG A 334 -20.76 -8.50 -11.44
N ILE A 335 -21.43 -7.91 -12.41
CA ILE A 335 -21.55 -8.43 -13.79
C ILE A 335 -20.70 -7.53 -14.69
N GLU A 336 -19.69 -8.11 -15.29
CA GLU A 336 -18.80 -7.44 -16.24
C GLU A 336 -19.18 -7.82 -17.67
N LEU A 337 -19.36 -6.83 -18.52
CA LEU A 337 -19.74 -7.01 -19.92
C LEU A 337 -18.54 -6.76 -20.85
N ALA A 338 -18.55 -7.38 -22.02
CA ALA A 338 -17.50 -7.27 -23.04
C ALA A 338 -17.27 -5.83 -23.55
N ASN A 339 -18.28 -4.97 -23.45
CA ASN A 339 -18.18 -3.55 -23.80
C ASN A 339 -17.56 -2.69 -22.67
N GLY A 340 -17.11 -3.30 -21.57
CA GLY A 340 -16.53 -2.65 -20.41
C GLY A 340 -17.54 -2.13 -19.38
N ALA A 341 -18.85 -2.28 -19.62
CA ALA A 341 -19.86 -1.91 -18.63
C ALA A 341 -19.84 -2.87 -17.44
N ILE A 342 -20.02 -2.31 -16.25
CA ILE A 342 -20.08 -3.07 -15.00
C ILE A 342 -21.41 -2.78 -14.33
N LEU A 343 -22.12 -3.84 -13.98
CA LEU A 343 -23.39 -3.78 -13.26
C LEU A 343 -23.24 -4.40 -11.88
N TYR A 344 -23.85 -3.77 -10.89
CA TYR A 344 -23.94 -4.29 -9.53
C TYR A 344 -25.38 -4.59 -9.20
N ARG A 345 -25.67 -5.78 -8.66
CA ARG A 345 -27.02 -6.22 -8.31
C ARG A 345 -26.99 -6.99 -6.99
N ARG A 346 -28.09 -6.90 -6.26
CA ARG A 346 -28.33 -7.77 -5.12
C ARG A 346 -29.34 -8.83 -5.47
N ILE A 347 -28.99 -10.09 -5.27
CA ILE A 347 -29.92 -11.23 -5.38
C ILE A 347 -30.86 -11.15 -4.18
N THR A 348 -32.16 -11.23 -4.48
CA THR A 348 -33.24 -11.13 -3.49
C THR A 348 -34.02 -12.42 -3.31
N GLY A 349 -33.74 -13.41 -4.14
CA GLY A 349 -34.32 -14.75 -4.07
C GLY A 349 -33.84 -15.61 -5.22
N ALA A 350 -33.96 -16.91 -5.05
CA ALA A 350 -33.56 -17.90 -6.05
C ALA A 350 -34.57 -19.02 -6.16
N VAL A 351 -34.75 -19.59 -7.35
CA VAL A 351 -35.67 -20.70 -7.64
C VAL A 351 -35.02 -21.66 -8.64
N GLU A 352 -35.09 -22.97 -8.36
CA GLU A 352 -34.70 -23.99 -9.34
C GLU A 352 -35.73 -24.03 -10.47
N VAL A 353 -35.29 -23.75 -11.69
CA VAL A 353 -36.13 -23.83 -12.90
C VAL A 353 -36.08 -25.24 -13.51
N SER A 354 -34.90 -25.83 -13.49
CA SER A 354 -34.65 -27.19 -13.96
C SER A 354 -33.43 -27.80 -13.24
N ALA A 355 -33.11 -29.03 -13.59
CA ALA A 355 -31.89 -29.68 -13.04
C ALA A 355 -30.59 -28.99 -13.47
N THR A 356 -30.63 -28.11 -14.46
CA THR A 356 -29.43 -27.41 -15.00
C THR A 356 -29.54 -25.90 -14.96
N VAL A 357 -30.66 -25.32 -14.50
CA VAL A 357 -30.93 -23.89 -14.51
C VAL A 357 -31.59 -23.45 -13.22
N GLU A 358 -31.06 -22.41 -12.62
CA GLU A 358 -31.65 -21.68 -11.52
C GLU A 358 -31.90 -20.21 -11.90
N ARG A 359 -32.99 -19.64 -11.44
CA ARG A 359 -33.40 -18.25 -11.68
C ARG A 359 -33.14 -17.44 -10.43
N LEU A 360 -32.38 -16.36 -10.60
CA LEU A 360 -32.00 -15.44 -9.55
C LEU A 360 -32.74 -14.12 -9.72
N SER A 361 -33.55 -13.73 -8.75
CA SER A 361 -34.22 -12.42 -8.69
C SER A 361 -33.27 -11.37 -8.15
N VAL A 362 -33.34 -10.15 -8.70
CA VAL A 362 -32.45 -9.04 -8.29
C VAL A 362 -33.25 -7.80 -7.87
N ASP A 363 -32.63 -6.98 -7.02
CA ASP A 363 -33.20 -5.76 -6.45
C ASP A 363 -33.49 -4.66 -7.46
N THR A 364 -32.79 -4.62 -8.58
CA THR A 364 -32.89 -3.58 -9.59
C THR A 364 -32.94 -4.17 -10.98
N ALA A 365 -33.96 -3.79 -11.77
CA ALA A 365 -34.13 -4.26 -13.14
C ALA A 365 -32.94 -3.87 -14.05
N PHE A 366 -32.72 -4.68 -15.07
CA PHE A 366 -31.72 -4.41 -16.07
C PHE A 366 -32.24 -3.37 -17.06
N SER A 367 -31.47 -2.32 -17.35
CA SER A 367 -31.87 -1.21 -18.19
C SER A 367 -31.75 -1.49 -19.70
N PHE A 368 -31.10 -2.58 -20.08
CA PHE A 368 -30.90 -3.01 -21.46
C PHE A 368 -30.82 -4.54 -21.57
N THR A 369 -30.93 -5.06 -22.76
CA THR A 369 -30.85 -6.49 -23.04
C THR A 369 -29.39 -6.95 -22.96
N ILE A 370 -29.12 -8.07 -22.27
CA ILE A 370 -27.78 -8.68 -22.11
C ILE A 370 -27.85 -10.11 -22.67
N GLN A 371 -26.97 -10.42 -23.63
CA GLN A 371 -26.81 -11.77 -24.13
C GLN A 371 -25.75 -12.51 -23.26
N PRO A 372 -25.87 -13.84 -23.10
CA PRO A 372 -24.83 -14.62 -22.44
C PRO A 372 -23.43 -14.39 -23.00
N ALA A 373 -23.31 -14.23 -24.32
CA ALA A 373 -22.05 -13.96 -25.00
C ALA A 373 -21.45 -12.57 -24.72
N ASP A 374 -22.25 -11.65 -24.22
CA ASP A 374 -21.78 -10.30 -23.83
C ASP A 374 -21.22 -10.26 -22.42
N VAL A 375 -21.42 -11.31 -21.61
CA VAL A 375 -20.96 -11.38 -20.24
C VAL A 375 -19.54 -11.93 -20.18
N VAL A 376 -18.61 -11.14 -19.66
CA VAL A 376 -17.22 -11.55 -19.41
C VAL A 376 -17.13 -12.34 -18.12
N GLN A 377 -17.81 -11.87 -17.07
CA GLN A 377 -17.70 -12.47 -15.75
C GLN A 377 -18.87 -12.07 -14.85
N VAL A 378 -19.38 -13.00 -14.06
CA VAL A 378 -20.28 -12.73 -12.95
C VAL A 378 -19.61 -13.17 -11.65
N SER A 379 -19.18 -12.21 -10.85
CA SER A 379 -18.46 -12.44 -9.59
C SER A 379 -19.33 -12.04 -8.41
N PHE A 380 -19.26 -12.80 -7.30
CA PHE A 380 -19.81 -12.29 -6.06
C PHE A 380 -19.04 -11.08 -5.55
N LEU A 381 -19.76 -10.17 -4.91
CA LEU A 381 -19.21 -9.04 -4.15
C LEU A 381 -19.33 -9.34 -2.66
N THR A 382 -18.21 -9.31 -1.98
CA THR A 382 -18.16 -9.48 -0.54
C THR A 382 -17.74 -8.16 0.10
N LEU A 383 -18.48 -7.66 1.08
CA LEU A 383 -17.99 -6.55 1.89
C LEU A 383 -16.82 -7.06 2.72
N ALA A 384 -15.65 -6.47 2.56
CA ALA A 384 -14.42 -6.94 3.20
C ALA A 384 -13.55 -5.78 3.67
N ARG A 385 -12.68 -6.06 4.62
CA ARG A 385 -11.61 -5.19 5.09
C ARG A 385 -10.26 -5.87 4.91
N LEU A 386 -9.18 -5.10 4.98
CA LEU A 386 -7.84 -5.67 5.08
C LEU A 386 -7.72 -6.51 6.37
N ASP A 387 -7.08 -7.67 6.29
CA ASP A 387 -6.85 -8.55 7.45
C ASP A 387 -5.63 -8.16 8.28
N SER A 388 -4.77 -7.27 7.72
CA SER A 388 -3.57 -6.75 8.38
C SER A 388 -3.54 -5.22 8.38
N ASP A 389 -3.00 -4.64 9.46
CA ASP A 389 -2.64 -3.23 9.53
C ASP A 389 -1.29 -2.93 8.86
N ALA A 390 -0.49 -3.95 8.60
CA ALA A 390 0.81 -3.84 7.96
C ALA A 390 0.74 -4.34 6.51
N ILE A 391 1.02 -3.44 5.57
CA ILE A 391 1.07 -3.72 4.14
C ILE A 391 2.46 -3.38 3.62
N GLU A 392 2.98 -4.25 2.77
CA GLU A 392 4.30 -4.14 2.19
C GLU A 392 4.23 -3.99 0.67
N LEU A 393 5.00 -3.04 0.14
CA LEU A 393 5.27 -2.89 -1.28
C LEU A 393 6.74 -3.24 -1.51
N ALA A 394 6.98 -4.20 -2.38
CA ALA A 394 8.31 -4.64 -2.79
C ALA A 394 8.68 -3.96 -4.12
N HIS A 395 9.55 -2.95 -4.08
CA HIS A 395 9.99 -2.20 -5.25
C HIS A 395 11.18 -2.90 -5.90
N TRP A 396 10.98 -3.48 -7.07
CA TRP A 396 12.04 -4.07 -7.89
C TRP A 396 12.81 -3.01 -8.67
N THR A 397 12.12 -1.94 -9.03
CA THR A 397 12.68 -0.73 -9.66
C THR A 397 11.90 0.49 -9.19
N GLY A 398 12.23 1.68 -9.68
CA GLY A 398 11.42 2.88 -9.43
C GLY A 398 9.99 2.79 -9.95
N ASP A 399 9.74 2.02 -11.00
CA ASP A 399 8.45 1.96 -11.68
C ASP A 399 7.70 0.63 -11.47
N VAL A 400 8.42 -0.43 -11.05
CA VAL A 400 7.83 -1.77 -10.85
C VAL A 400 7.84 -2.15 -9.39
N SER A 401 6.68 -2.45 -8.86
CA SER A 401 6.54 -2.97 -7.49
C SER A 401 5.46 -4.05 -7.39
N GLU A 402 5.58 -4.84 -6.35
CA GLU A 402 4.63 -5.90 -6.01
C GLU A 402 4.11 -5.71 -4.59
N SER A 403 2.89 -6.14 -4.36
CA SER A 403 2.29 -6.16 -3.03
C SER A 403 1.35 -7.34 -2.88
N SER A 404 1.09 -7.73 -1.66
CA SER A 404 0.10 -8.74 -1.33
C SER A 404 -0.80 -8.24 -0.21
N THR A 405 -2.11 -8.36 -0.40
CA THR A 405 -3.12 -8.03 0.59
C THR A 405 -4.04 -9.20 0.84
N THR A 406 -4.41 -9.41 2.09
CA THR A 406 -5.45 -10.37 2.49
C THR A 406 -6.68 -9.58 2.91
N TRP A 407 -7.83 -9.99 2.41
CA TRP A 407 -9.13 -9.39 2.68
C TRP A 407 -9.97 -10.35 3.51
N ARG A 408 -10.56 -9.84 4.58
CA ARG A 408 -11.47 -10.58 5.45
C ARG A 408 -12.91 -10.08 5.24
N SER A 409 -13.85 -10.99 5.01
CA SER A 409 -15.26 -10.66 4.83
C SER A 409 -15.90 -10.11 6.10
N MET A 410 -16.85 -9.18 5.90
CA MET A 410 -17.56 -8.43 6.95
C MET A 410 -19.06 -8.62 6.79
N GLN A 411 -19.54 -9.86 6.85
CA GLN A 411 -20.91 -10.22 6.47
C GLN A 411 -21.97 -9.67 7.42
N HIS A 412 -21.63 -9.38 8.66
CA HIS A 412 -22.56 -8.81 9.65
C HIS A 412 -22.75 -7.29 9.54
N GLU A 413 -22.02 -6.62 8.63
CA GLU A 413 -22.19 -5.17 8.38
C GLU A 413 -23.14 -4.86 7.20
N LEU A 414 -23.81 -5.85 6.65
CA LEU A 414 -24.64 -5.74 5.43
C LEU A 414 -26.11 -5.46 5.72
#